data_91218d4b858eb12c5d5aaaf52134dbe8
#
_entry.id   91218d4b858eb12c5d5aaaf52134dbe8
#
_cell.length_a   1.000
_cell.length_b   1.000
_cell.length_c   1.000
_cell.angle_alpha   90.00
_cell.angle_beta   90.00
_cell.angle_gamma   90.00
#
_symmetry.space_group_name_H-M   'P 1'
#
loop_
_entity.id
_entity.type
_entity.pdbx_description
1 polymer ?
#
loop_
_entity_poly.entity_id
_entity_poly.type
_entity_poly.pdbx_seq_one_letter_code
_entity_poly.pdbx_strand_id
1 'polypeptide(L)'
;KTADIFVELARRCDTTDKNSVEAIGLGAANQESVIWTAIHKELQPGPPSEWPESFARLTWRLWGAAPLDNLKARATDLSLSLDQRKFAVESIAFIDDARAARVMLELASEGSPVKGEATAWLLRNAAGEWAKYDLAKGLKNQGIYDPESIVISAAPVPEPPGPAPAVEKILKLKGDPSRGRTAAARCILCHQVGEQGN
;
A
#
# COMPACT_ATOMS: atom_id res chain seq x y z
N LYS A 1 3.61 -15.59 -28.93
CA LYS A 1 2.85 -14.53 -29.68
C LYS A 1 2.30 -13.43 -28.75
N THR A 2 1.55 -13.77 -27.69
CA THR A 2 1.02 -12.72 -26.80
C THR A 2 2.11 -12.00 -26.03
N ALA A 3 3.04 -12.74 -25.40
CA ALA A 3 4.16 -12.19 -24.65
C ALA A 3 5.08 -11.31 -25.52
N ASP A 4 5.29 -11.65 -26.80
CA ASP A 4 6.11 -10.85 -27.71
C ASP A 4 5.54 -9.46 -27.95
N ILE A 5 4.20 -9.35 -27.99
CA ILE A 5 3.50 -8.06 -28.12
C ILE A 5 3.78 -7.21 -26.86
N PHE A 6 3.70 -7.81 -25.68
CA PHE A 6 3.97 -7.10 -24.42
C PHE A 6 5.43 -6.67 -24.27
N VAL A 7 6.38 -7.44 -24.80
CA VAL A 7 7.79 -7.03 -24.87
C VAL A 7 7.95 -5.77 -25.72
N GLU A 8 7.31 -5.73 -26.90
CA GLU A 8 7.35 -4.54 -27.75
C GLU A 8 6.64 -3.34 -27.12
N LEU A 9 5.51 -3.55 -26.45
CA LEU A 9 4.83 -2.51 -25.71
C LEU A 9 5.71 -1.98 -24.56
N ALA A 10 6.36 -2.85 -23.81
CA ALA A 10 7.26 -2.47 -22.71
C ALA A 10 8.47 -1.65 -23.19
N ARG A 11 9.02 -1.95 -24.38
CA ARG A 11 10.12 -1.17 -24.97
C ARG A 11 9.73 0.25 -25.34
N ARG A 12 8.46 0.47 -25.68
CA ARG A 12 7.93 1.75 -26.18
C ARG A 12 7.11 2.51 -25.13
N CYS A 13 6.80 1.87 -24.00
CA CYS A 13 5.97 2.45 -22.98
C CYS A 13 6.65 3.66 -22.34
N ASP A 14 5.96 4.78 -22.35
CA ASP A 14 6.30 5.88 -21.45
C ASP A 14 5.79 5.53 -20.05
N THR A 15 6.69 5.04 -19.21
CA THR A 15 6.35 4.64 -17.83
C THR A 15 6.15 5.83 -16.89
N THR A 16 6.35 7.06 -17.35
CA THR A 16 5.97 8.28 -16.63
C THR A 16 4.48 8.58 -16.83
N ASP A 17 3.90 8.11 -17.93
CA ASP A 17 2.45 8.15 -18.15
C ASP A 17 1.76 6.98 -17.46
N LYS A 18 1.02 7.30 -16.41
CA LYS A 18 0.27 6.32 -15.63
C LYS A 18 -0.70 5.50 -16.49
N ASN A 19 -1.35 6.11 -17.47
CA ASN A 19 -2.34 5.43 -18.30
C ASN A 19 -1.71 4.36 -19.18
N SER A 20 -0.50 4.63 -19.71
CA SER A 20 0.27 3.67 -20.50
C SER A 20 0.66 2.44 -19.67
N VAL A 21 1.12 2.64 -18.45
CA VAL A 21 1.46 1.55 -17.51
C VAL A 21 0.22 0.75 -17.12
N GLU A 22 -0.90 1.44 -16.81
CA GLU A 22 -2.18 0.78 -16.48
C GLU A 22 -2.71 -0.05 -17.65
N ALA A 23 -2.62 0.45 -18.90
CA ALA A 23 -3.07 -0.28 -20.08
C ALA A 23 -2.30 -1.59 -20.26
N ILE A 24 -0.98 -1.59 -20.03
CA ILE A 24 -0.16 -2.81 -20.07
C ILE A 24 -0.64 -3.79 -19.00
N GLY A 25 -0.84 -3.33 -17.77
CA GLY A 25 -1.30 -4.18 -16.67
C GLY A 25 -2.68 -4.78 -16.90
N LEU A 26 -3.63 -3.99 -17.39
CA LEU A 26 -4.97 -4.48 -17.74
C LEU A 26 -4.93 -5.52 -18.86
N GLY A 27 -4.13 -5.28 -19.88
CA GLY A 27 -3.95 -6.22 -20.97
C GLY A 27 -3.26 -7.52 -20.55
N ALA A 28 -2.42 -7.48 -19.52
CA ALA A 28 -1.69 -8.62 -18.98
C ALA A 28 -2.51 -9.51 -18.04
N ALA A 29 -3.77 -9.11 -17.73
CA ALA A 29 -4.60 -9.79 -16.73
C ALA A 29 -4.64 -11.32 -16.90
N ASN A 30 -4.39 -12.04 -15.81
CA ASN A 30 -4.27 -13.50 -15.72
C ASN A 30 -3.05 -14.11 -16.41
N GLN A 31 -2.13 -13.30 -16.94
CA GLN A 31 -0.88 -13.73 -17.58
C GLN A 31 0.34 -12.95 -17.07
N GLU A 32 0.18 -12.20 -15.99
CA GLU A 32 1.16 -11.24 -15.48
C GLU A 32 2.55 -11.87 -15.28
N SER A 33 2.62 -13.04 -14.64
CA SER A 33 3.89 -13.74 -14.39
C SER A 33 4.58 -14.19 -15.69
N VAL A 34 3.80 -14.64 -16.67
CA VAL A 34 4.35 -15.08 -17.96
C VAL A 34 4.87 -13.88 -18.75
N ILE A 35 4.08 -12.81 -18.76
CA ILE A 35 4.43 -11.58 -19.46
C ILE A 35 5.64 -10.92 -18.80
N TRP A 36 5.66 -10.81 -17.46
CA TRP A 36 6.82 -10.29 -16.74
C TRP A 36 8.09 -11.08 -17.04
N THR A 37 8.02 -12.43 -17.03
CA THR A 37 9.16 -13.29 -17.33
C THR A 37 9.70 -13.03 -18.75
N ALA A 38 8.82 -12.86 -19.73
CA ALA A 38 9.23 -12.55 -21.10
C ALA A 38 9.87 -11.15 -21.20
N ILE A 39 9.27 -10.15 -20.59
CA ILE A 39 9.81 -8.78 -20.57
C ILE A 39 11.19 -8.76 -19.88
N HIS A 40 11.31 -9.39 -18.72
CA HIS A 40 12.57 -9.48 -17.98
C HIS A 40 13.69 -10.14 -18.80
N LYS A 41 13.38 -11.25 -19.46
CA LYS A 41 14.32 -11.96 -20.33
C LYS A 41 14.79 -11.12 -21.50
N GLU A 42 13.88 -10.42 -22.16
CA GLU A 42 14.15 -9.69 -23.40
C GLU A 42 14.74 -8.28 -23.16
N LEU A 43 14.37 -7.62 -22.07
CA LEU A 43 14.91 -6.29 -21.73
C LEU A 43 16.24 -6.39 -20.96
N GLN A 44 16.52 -7.51 -20.31
CA GLN A 44 17.75 -7.75 -19.54
C GLN A 44 18.10 -6.56 -18.61
N PRO A 45 17.22 -6.20 -17.66
CA PRO A 45 17.37 -4.98 -16.84
C PRO A 45 18.55 -5.04 -15.85
N GLY A 46 19.31 -6.11 -15.84
CA GLY A 46 20.39 -6.35 -14.88
C GLY A 46 19.88 -6.86 -13.52
N PRO A 47 20.76 -6.83 -12.49
CA PRO A 47 20.39 -7.22 -11.14
C PRO A 47 19.32 -6.28 -10.56
N PRO A 48 18.54 -6.73 -9.57
CA PRO A 48 17.44 -5.93 -8.99
C PRO A 48 17.84 -4.53 -8.51
N SER A 49 19.05 -4.36 -7.99
CA SER A 49 19.58 -3.06 -7.56
C SER A 49 19.82 -2.06 -8.70
N GLU A 50 20.03 -2.56 -9.91
CA GLU A 50 20.35 -1.74 -11.08
C GLU A 50 19.16 -1.51 -12.02
N TRP A 51 17.98 -2.03 -11.67
CA TRP A 51 16.79 -1.87 -12.51
C TRP A 51 16.51 -0.41 -12.83
N PRO A 52 16.35 -0.06 -14.11
CA PRO A 52 15.84 1.24 -14.50
C PRO A 52 14.48 1.49 -13.85
N GLU A 53 14.18 2.75 -13.53
CA GLU A 53 12.90 3.13 -12.93
C GLU A 53 11.71 2.70 -13.81
N SER A 54 11.87 2.80 -15.12
CA SER A 54 10.86 2.34 -16.09
C SER A 54 10.53 0.86 -15.93
N PHE A 55 11.55 0.00 -15.75
CA PHE A 55 11.34 -1.43 -15.54
C PHE A 55 10.72 -1.72 -14.16
N ALA A 56 11.13 -0.98 -13.12
CA ALA A 56 10.55 -1.10 -11.79
C ALA A 56 9.05 -0.75 -11.80
N ARG A 57 8.65 0.30 -12.53
CA ARG A 57 7.24 0.71 -12.70
C ARG A 57 6.42 -0.33 -13.47
N LEU A 58 6.95 -0.91 -14.53
CA LEU A 58 6.31 -2.02 -15.22
C LEU A 58 6.14 -3.25 -14.31
N THR A 59 7.18 -3.58 -13.53
CA THR A 59 7.13 -4.68 -12.56
C THR A 59 6.07 -4.44 -11.50
N TRP A 60 5.97 -3.21 -10.98
CA TRP A 60 4.94 -2.82 -10.01
C TRP A 60 3.52 -3.07 -10.54
N ARG A 61 3.28 -2.81 -11.82
CA ARG A 61 1.93 -2.95 -12.39
C ARG A 61 1.60 -4.37 -12.84
N LEU A 62 2.60 -5.19 -13.09
CA LEU A 62 2.42 -6.60 -13.43
C LEU A 62 2.35 -7.43 -12.14
N TRP A 63 1.20 -7.48 -11.50
CA TRP A 63 0.92 -8.06 -10.17
C TRP A 63 1.07 -9.58 -10.08
N GLY A 64 1.92 -10.17 -10.91
CA GLY A 64 2.23 -11.59 -10.88
C GLY A 64 3.32 -11.94 -9.88
N ALA A 65 3.38 -13.19 -9.45
CA ALA A 65 4.34 -13.64 -8.45
C ALA A 65 5.75 -13.93 -8.99
N ALA A 66 5.98 -13.85 -10.30
CA ALA A 66 7.29 -14.13 -10.90
C ALA A 66 8.43 -13.21 -10.38
N PRO A 67 8.23 -11.91 -10.13
CA PRO A 67 9.30 -11.02 -9.65
C PRO A 67 9.56 -11.07 -8.15
N LEU A 68 8.89 -11.90 -7.34
CA LEU A 68 8.92 -11.83 -5.89
C LEU A 68 10.33 -11.85 -5.29
N ASP A 69 11.21 -12.75 -5.75
CA ASP A 69 12.58 -12.83 -5.23
C ASP A 69 13.40 -11.59 -5.59
N ASN A 70 13.20 -11.05 -6.79
CA ASN A 70 13.83 -9.82 -7.24
C ASN A 70 13.33 -8.60 -6.45
N LEU A 71 12.02 -8.51 -6.20
CA LEU A 71 11.42 -7.44 -5.41
C LEU A 71 11.88 -7.51 -3.95
N LYS A 72 11.97 -8.71 -3.36
CA LYS A 72 12.52 -8.90 -2.02
C LYS A 72 13.99 -8.45 -1.95
N ALA A 73 14.82 -8.87 -2.90
CA ALA A 73 16.21 -8.44 -2.97
C ALA A 73 16.30 -6.91 -3.05
N ARG A 74 15.48 -6.28 -3.90
CA ARG A 74 15.42 -4.83 -4.07
C ARG A 74 14.97 -4.12 -2.79
N ALA A 75 13.98 -4.64 -2.07
CA ALA A 75 13.47 -4.07 -0.82
C ALA A 75 14.51 -4.08 0.31
N THR A 76 15.46 -5.02 0.28
CA THR A 76 16.48 -5.18 1.33
C THR A 76 17.84 -4.60 0.95
N ASP A 77 18.04 -4.17 -0.29
CA ASP A 77 19.32 -3.65 -0.77
C ASP A 77 19.58 -2.23 -0.24
N LEU A 78 20.60 -2.09 0.61
CA LEU A 78 20.99 -0.82 1.22
C LEU A 78 21.68 0.16 0.26
N SER A 79 22.07 -0.29 -0.93
CA SER A 79 22.59 0.60 -1.98
C SER A 79 21.48 1.44 -2.62
N LEU A 80 20.23 1.00 -2.52
CA LEU A 80 19.07 1.72 -3.03
C LEU A 80 18.58 2.78 -2.03
N SER A 81 17.98 3.84 -2.56
CA SER A 81 17.30 4.83 -1.74
C SER A 81 16.14 4.20 -0.96
N LEU A 82 15.74 4.83 0.14
CA LEU A 82 14.59 4.36 0.92
C LEU A 82 13.31 4.29 0.06
N ASP A 83 13.12 5.27 -0.81
CA ASP A 83 11.91 5.31 -1.68
C ASP A 83 11.90 4.17 -2.68
N GLN A 84 13.04 3.82 -3.27
CA GLN A 84 13.14 2.66 -4.17
C GLN A 84 12.86 1.34 -3.44
N ARG A 85 13.33 1.21 -2.20
CA ARG A 85 13.06 0.03 -1.36
C ARG A 85 11.59 -0.05 -0.96
N LYS A 86 10.98 1.07 -0.56
CA LYS A 86 9.54 1.15 -0.26
C LYS A 86 8.69 0.82 -1.48
N PHE A 87 9.07 1.30 -2.65
CA PHE A 87 8.38 0.99 -3.90
C PHE A 87 8.42 -0.51 -4.23
N ALA A 88 9.53 -1.19 -3.91
CA ALA A 88 9.60 -2.65 -4.04
C ALA A 88 8.66 -3.37 -3.05
N VAL A 89 8.55 -2.89 -1.80
CA VAL A 89 7.57 -3.40 -0.81
C VAL A 89 6.15 -3.19 -1.29
N GLU A 90 5.82 -2.00 -1.80
CA GLU A 90 4.52 -1.70 -2.38
C GLU A 90 4.21 -2.62 -3.56
N SER A 91 5.18 -2.88 -4.43
CA SER A 91 5.01 -3.81 -5.56
C SER A 91 4.64 -5.22 -5.10
N ILE A 92 5.23 -5.71 -4.01
CA ILE A 92 4.88 -7.01 -3.40
C ILE A 92 3.46 -6.98 -2.83
N ALA A 93 3.04 -5.86 -2.25
CA ALA A 93 1.74 -5.73 -1.59
C ALA A 93 0.54 -5.89 -2.55
N PHE A 94 0.73 -5.61 -3.84
CA PHE A 94 -0.30 -5.78 -4.87
C PHE A 94 -0.36 -7.20 -5.46
N ILE A 95 0.55 -8.09 -5.08
CA ILE A 95 0.56 -9.47 -5.59
C ILE A 95 -0.33 -10.36 -4.73
N ASP A 96 -1.44 -10.83 -5.30
CA ASP A 96 -2.38 -11.73 -4.62
C ASP A 96 -1.88 -13.20 -4.70
N ASP A 97 -0.83 -13.51 -3.92
CA ASP A 97 -0.20 -14.83 -3.84
C ASP A 97 0.28 -15.09 -2.40
N ALA A 98 0.09 -16.32 -1.89
CA ALA A 98 0.55 -16.71 -0.56
C ALA A 98 2.07 -16.56 -0.36
N ARG A 99 2.86 -16.61 -1.44
CA ARG A 99 4.30 -16.35 -1.38
C ARG A 99 4.59 -14.87 -1.13
N ALA A 100 3.80 -13.95 -1.73
CA ALA A 100 3.90 -12.52 -1.48
C ALA A 100 3.63 -12.20 -0.02
N ALA A 101 2.58 -12.80 0.55
CA ALA A 101 2.25 -12.65 1.96
C ALA A 101 3.39 -13.14 2.89
N ARG A 102 4.03 -14.27 2.56
CA ARG A 102 5.19 -14.77 3.32
C ARG A 102 6.41 -13.87 3.19
N VAL A 103 6.72 -13.41 1.98
CA VAL A 103 7.82 -12.44 1.76
C VAL A 103 7.57 -11.16 2.54
N MET A 104 6.34 -10.67 2.57
CA MET A 104 6.01 -9.47 3.35
C MET A 104 6.19 -9.69 4.85
N LEU A 105 5.83 -10.89 5.35
CA LEU A 105 6.06 -11.26 6.74
C LEU A 105 7.57 -11.25 7.08
N GLU A 106 8.41 -11.77 6.21
CA GLU A 106 9.87 -11.74 6.37
C GLU A 106 10.41 -10.30 6.34
N LEU A 107 9.90 -9.45 5.43
CA LEU A 107 10.28 -8.04 5.35
C LEU A 107 9.79 -7.21 6.56
N ALA A 108 8.74 -7.65 7.24
CA ALA A 108 8.24 -7.03 8.47
C ALA A 108 8.98 -7.49 9.73
N SER A 109 9.94 -8.42 9.62
CA SER A 109 10.70 -8.94 10.75
C SER A 109 11.71 -7.94 11.31
N GLU A 110 12.18 -8.21 12.54
CA GLU A 110 13.21 -7.40 13.20
C GLU A 110 14.50 -7.37 12.37
N GLY A 111 15.14 -6.21 12.32
CA GLY A 111 16.36 -5.99 11.53
C GLY A 111 16.14 -5.71 10.05
N SER A 112 14.92 -5.84 9.52
CA SER A 112 14.64 -5.48 8.13
C SER A 112 14.72 -3.96 7.91
N PRO A 113 15.41 -3.49 6.85
CA PRO A 113 15.53 -2.07 6.55
C PRO A 113 14.24 -1.41 6.09
N VAL A 114 13.20 -2.20 5.83
CA VAL A 114 11.86 -1.76 5.40
C VAL A 114 10.77 -2.25 6.34
N LYS A 115 11.12 -2.67 7.57
CA LYS A 115 10.19 -3.23 8.56
C LYS A 115 8.91 -2.43 8.70
N GLY A 116 9.00 -1.12 8.90
CA GLY A 116 7.83 -0.26 9.12
C GLY A 116 6.87 -0.26 7.94
N GLU A 117 7.39 -0.11 6.72
CA GLU A 117 6.60 -0.13 5.49
C GLU A 117 5.95 -1.50 5.27
N ALA A 118 6.75 -2.56 5.39
CA ALA A 118 6.26 -3.93 5.22
C ALA A 118 5.20 -4.29 6.27
N THR A 119 5.34 -3.85 7.52
CA THR A 119 4.34 -4.04 8.58
C THR A 119 3.03 -3.35 8.23
N ALA A 120 3.07 -2.10 7.75
CA ALA A 120 1.87 -1.36 7.39
C ALA A 120 1.08 -2.06 6.27
N TRP A 121 1.75 -2.46 5.19
CA TRP A 121 1.14 -3.20 4.10
C TRP A 121 0.64 -4.59 4.53
N LEU A 122 1.42 -5.30 5.34
CA LEU A 122 1.05 -6.63 5.84
C LEU A 122 -0.25 -6.58 6.65
N LEU A 123 -0.38 -5.64 7.59
CA LEU A 123 -1.60 -5.48 8.40
C LEU A 123 -2.81 -5.10 7.54
N ARG A 124 -2.63 -4.20 6.59
CA ARG A 124 -3.68 -3.80 5.64
C ARG A 124 -4.19 -5.01 4.84
N ASN A 125 -3.26 -5.74 4.23
CA ASN A 125 -3.62 -6.85 3.33
C ASN A 125 -4.11 -8.09 4.10
N ALA A 126 -3.61 -8.34 5.33
CA ALA A 126 -4.09 -9.42 6.18
C ALA A 126 -5.57 -9.27 6.55
N ALA A 127 -6.07 -8.03 6.65
CA ALA A 127 -7.48 -7.74 6.85
C ALA A 127 -8.30 -7.69 5.53
N GLY A 128 -7.65 -7.74 4.38
CA GLY A 128 -8.23 -7.61 3.04
C GLY A 128 -7.90 -8.79 2.12
N GLU A 129 -7.18 -8.52 1.04
CA GLU A 129 -6.90 -9.47 -0.03
C GLU A 129 -6.16 -10.74 0.42
N TRP A 130 -5.33 -10.64 1.44
CA TRP A 130 -4.55 -11.76 1.98
C TRP A 130 -5.21 -12.48 3.17
N ALA A 131 -6.43 -12.11 3.57
CA ALA A 131 -7.15 -12.76 4.68
C ALA A 131 -7.27 -14.29 4.50
N LYS A 132 -7.32 -14.75 3.25
CA LYS A 132 -7.38 -16.16 2.87
C LYS A 132 -6.07 -16.95 3.10
N TYR A 133 -4.96 -16.30 3.42
CA TYR A 133 -3.63 -16.92 3.55
C TYR A 133 -3.22 -17.26 4.99
N ASP A 134 -4.13 -17.13 5.95
CA ASP A 134 -3.93 -17.49 7.38
C ASP A 134 -2.62 -16.94 7.98
N LEU A 135 -2.49 -15.61 7.97
CA LEU A 135 -1.30 -14.91 8.48
C LEU A 135 -1.28 -14.73 10.00
N ALA A 136 -2.37 -15.05 10.70
CA ALA A 136 -2.54 -14.77 12.13
C ALA A 136 -1.40 -15.31 12.99
N LYS A 137 -1.02 -16.57 12.76
CA LYS A 137 0.08 -17.21 13.49
C LYS A 137 1.43 -16.52 13.23
N GLY A 138 1.68 -16.11 11.99
CA GLY A 138 2.91 -15.40 11.62
C GLY A 138 2.99 -14.02 12.28
N LEU A 139 1.90 -13.28 12.25
CA LEU A 139 1.76 -11.97 12.88
C LEU A 139 1.99 -12.03 14.39
N LYS A 140 1.37 -13.02 15.05
CA LYS A 140 1.53 -13.25 16.49
C LYS A 140 2.98 -13.64 16.85
N ASN A 141 3.57 -14.58 16.14
CA ASN A 141 4.94 -15.05 16.39
C ASN A 141 6.00 -13.95 16.24
N GLN A 142 5.75 -12.98 15.38
CA GLN A 142 6.65 -11.83 15.17
C GLN A 142 6.30 -10.63 16.07
N GLY A 143 5.28 -10.74 16.93
CA GLY A 143 4.85 -9.66 17.80
C GLY A 143 4.28 -8.45 17.04
N ILE A 144 3.85 -8.64 15.79
CA ILE A 144 3.28 -7.56 14.97
C ILE A 144 1.82 -7.30 15.35
N TYR A 145 1.05 -8.37 15.51
CA TYR A 145 -0.35 -8.29 15.87
C TYR A 145 -0.82 -9.57 16.57
N ASP A 146 -1.38 -9.41 17.75
CA ASP A 146 -2.05 -10.48 18.50
C ASP A 146 -3.41 -9.97 18.99
N PRO A 147 -4.53 -10.40 18.37
CA PRO A 147 -5.86 -9.96 18.78
C PRO A 147 -6.21 -10.35 20.21
N GLU A 148 -5.61 -11.42 20.74
CA GLU A 148 -5.86 -11.88 22.13
C GLU A 148 -5.18 -10.98 23.17
N SER A 149 -4.17 -10.20 22.76
CA SER A 149 -3.48 -9.24 23.64
C SER A 149 -4.16 -7.88 23.71
N ILE A 150 -5.14 -7.61 22.85
CA ILE A 150 -5.83 -6.32 22.79
C ILE A 150 -6.86 -6.24 23.93
N VAL A 151 -6.55 -5.45 24.93
CA VAL A 151 -7.53 -5.06 25.95
C VAL A 151 -8.35 -3.89 25.44
N ILE A 152 -9.57 -4.16 25.00
CA ILE A 152 -10.53 -3.10 24.68
C ILE A 152 -11.05 -2.54 25.97
N SER A 153 -10.48 -1.44 26.48
CA SER A 153 -11.14 -0.65 27.50
C SER A 153 -12.26 0.15 26.84
N ALA A 154 -13.51 -0.09 27.23
CA ALA A 154 -14.60 0.74 26.80
C ALA A 154 -14.26 2.20 27.21
N ALA A 155 -14.12 3.09 26.23
CA ALA A 155 -14.09 4.52 26.55
C ALA A 155 -15.36 4.85 27.33
N PRO A 156 -15.28 5.72 28.37
CA PRO A 156 -16.46 6.16 29.06
C PRO A 156 -17.45 6.69 28.01
N VAL A 157 -18.64 6.08 27.98
CA VAL A 157 -19.70 6.52 27.08
C VAL A 157 -19.93 7.99 27.41
N PRO A 158 -19.75 8.95 26.51
CA PRO A 158 -20.03 10.32 26.78
C PRO A 158 -21.50 10.39 27.19
N GLU A 159 -21.81 11.16 28.26
CA GLU A 159 -23.21 11.42 28.60
C GLU A 159 -23.95 11.85 27.32
N PRO A 160 -25.14 11.29 27.07
CA PRO A 160 -25.91 11.69 25.91
C PRO A 160 -26.08 13.21 25.94
N PRO A 161 -25.82 13.93 24.86
CA PRO A 161 -26.02 15.36 24.82
C PRO A 161 -27.46 15.62 25.26
N GLY A 162 -27.63 16.57 26.18
CA GLY A 162 -28.96 17.00 26.61
C GLY A 162 -29.85 17.35 25.40
N PRO A 163 -31.14 17.51 25.57
CA PRO A 163 -32.04 17.79 24.46
C PRO A 163 -31.51 18.96 23.62
N ALA A 164 -31.55 18.78 22.31
CA ALA A 164 -31.04 19.78 21.36
C ALA A 164 -31.72 21.14 21.66
N PRO A 165 -30.95 22.23 21.72
CA PRO A 165 -31.52 23.56 21.98
C PRO A 165 -32.52 23.92 20.88
N ALA A 166 -33.59 24.59 21.22
CA ALA A 166 -34.59 25.03 20.27
C ALA A 166 -33.96 25.87 19.14
N VAL A 167 -34.42 25.69 17.91
CA VAL A 167 -33.87 26.34 16.70
C VAL A 167 -33.81 27.87 16.89
N GLU A 168 -34.81 28.47 17.52
CA GLU A 168 -34.87 29.91 17.79
C GLU A 168 -33.74 30.39 18.70
N LYS A 169 -33.26 29.53 19.61
CA LYS A 169 -32.08 29.83 20.43
C LYS A 169 -30.79 29.76 19.60
N ILE A 170 -30.68 28.79 18.72
CA ILE A 170 -29.50 28.62 17.85
C ILE A 170 -29.39 29.81 16.91
N LEU A 171 -30.49 30.25 16.30
CA LEU A 171 -30.50 31.36 15.34
C LEU A 171 -30.15 32.72 15.98
N LYS A 172 -30.30 32.84 17.31
CA LYS A 172 -29.90 34.05 18.06
C LYS A 172 -28.44 34.05 18.50
N LEU A 173 -27.73 32.95 18.33
CA LEU A 173 -26.31 32.87 18.70
C LEU A 173 -25.46 33.68 17.73
N LYS A 174 -24.61 34.53 18.30
CA LYS A 174 -23.59 35.20 17.50
C LYS A 174 -22.42 34.23 17.27
N GLY A 175 -22.13 33.94 16.03
CA GLY A 175 -21.00 33.06 15.67
C GLY A 175 -19.66 33.68 16.11
N ASP A 176 -18.78 32.84 16.63
CA ASP A 176 -17.40 33.19 16.94
C ASP A 176 -16.47 32.36 16.06
N PRO A 177 -15.84 32.97 15.02
CA PRO A 177 -15.00 32.25 14.08
C PRO A 177 -13.79 31.58 14.75
N SER A 178 -13.25 32.19 15.82
CA SER A 178 -12.07 31.64 16.51
C SER A 178 -12.43 30.36 17.29
N ARG A 179 -13.52 30.40 18.04
CA ARG A 179 -14.07 29.22 18.74
C ARG A 179 -14.54 28.16 17.78
N GLY A 180 -15.16 28.59 16.68
CA GLY A 180 -15.59 27.66 15.60
C GLY A 180 -14.41 26.89 14.99
N ARG A 181 -13.31 27.57 14.73
CA ARG A 181 -12.08 26.93 14.22
C ARG A 181 -11.52 25.89 15.19
N THR A 182 -11.48 26.23 16.49
CA THR A 182 -11.03 25.29 17.54
C THR A 182 -11.97 24.09 17.65
N ALA A 183 -13.27 24.31 17.59
CA ALA A 183 -14.25 23.22 17.63
C ALA A 183 -14.18 22.30 16.39
N ALA A 184 -13.94 22.89 15.22
CA ALA A 184 -13.82 22.16 13.96
C ALA A 184 -12.49 21.38 13.82
N ALA A 185 -11.49 21.64 14.67
CA ALA A 185 -10.16 21.01 14.56
C ALA A 185 -10.20 19.48 14.50
N ARG A 186 -11.16 18.85 15.16
CA ARG A 186 -11.36 17.39 15.10
C ARG A 186 -11.97 16.92 13.78
N CYS A 187 -12.78 17.76 13.15
CA CYS A 187 -13.48 17.42 11.91
C CYS A 187 -12.55 17.53 10.69
N ILE A 188 -11.62 18.49 10.70
CA ILE A 188 -10.67 18.73 9.62
C ILE A 188 -9.59 17.63 9.50
N LEU A 189 -9.47 16.73 10.46
CA LEU A 189 -8.62 15.55 10.36
C LEU A 189 -9.11 14.59 9.26
N CYS A 190 -10.41 14.58 8.98
CA CYS A 190 -11.03 13.68 7.99
C CYS A 190 -11.80 14.44 6.90
N HIS A 191 -12.11 15.73 7.12
CA HIS A 191 -12.92 16.53 6.20
C HIS A 191 -12.19 17.82 5.80
N GLN A 192 -12.27 18.14 4.51
CA GLN A 192 -11.77 19.42 4.02
C GLN A 192 -12.81 20.52 4.25
N VAL A 193 -12.38 21.64 4.82
CA VAL A 193 -13.19 22.84 5.00
C VAL A 193 -12.43 24.04 4.42
N GLY A 194 -12.83 24.49 3.25
CA GLY A 194 -12.07 25.47 2.45
C GLY A 194 -10.71 24.91 2.05
N GLU A 195 -9.62 25.58 2.42
CA GLU A 195 -8.24 25.14 2.15
C GLU A 195 -7.63 24.37 3.33
N GLN A 196 -8.39 24.01 4.36
CA GLN A 196 -7.93 23.31 5.56
C GLN A 196 -8.50 21.89 5.63
N GLY A 197 -7.67 20.95 6.01
CA GLY A 197 -8.02 19.53 6.15
C GLY A 197 -7.49 18.66 5.02
N ASN A 198 -7.77 17.35 5.12
CA ASN A 198 -7.41 16.34 4.10
C ASN A 198 -8.51 16.19 3.05
#